data_197a816ec39cab4c9fb2a64f714ed2db
#
_entry.id   197a816ec39cab4c9fb2a64f714ed2db
#
_cell.length_a   1.000
_cell.length_b   1.000
_cell.length_c   1.000
_cell.angle_alpha   90.00
_cell.angle_beta   90.00
_cell.angle_gamma   90.00
#
_symmetry.space_group_name_H-M   'P 1'
#
loop_
_entity.id
_entity.type
_entity.pdbx_description
1 polymer ?
#
loop_
_entity_poly.entity_id
_entity_poly.type
_entity_poly.pdbx_seq_one_letter_code
_entity_poly.pdbx_strand_id
1 'polypeptide(L)'
;MTARSTIDVSRLSTYAFGHRSLMWWATIGMIAIEGTVFAIAIVAYFYLRGLSDAWPPSGAPPDLLFGTINTVILLASGIPNHFAARAAESENLRSVRLWMVTCLVLGLAFQVVRALEFTTLNTHWTANAYGSIVFALLALHTTHLITDFIDTAVLTVLMFTGPLNGRRFVDVNENADYWWFVVAAWLPIYFTIYLVPRFFP
;
A
#
# COMPACT_ATOMS: atom_id res chain seq x y z
N MET A 1 42.86 -34.96 14.53
CA MET A 1 42.25 -33.81 13.83
C MET A 1 41.12 -34.35 12.95
N THR A 2 39.87 -34.20 13.35
CA THR A 2 38.73 -34.59 12.53
C THR A 2 38.55 -33.56 11.41
N ALA A 3 38.70 -34.02 10.17
CA ALA A 3 38.41 -33.17 9.00
C ALA A 3 36.96 -32.68 9.10
N ARG A 4 36.73 -31.35 9.15
CA ARG A 4 35.41 -30.76 8.99
C ARG A 4 34.90 -31.09 7.60
N SER A 5 33.76 -31.79 7.50
CA SER A 5 33.10 -31.98 6.23
C SER A 5 32.60 -30.61 5.74
N THR A 6 33.13 -30.14 4.63
CA THR A 6 32.62 -28.95 3.93
C THR A 6 31.49 -29.38 3.01
N ILE A 7 30.33 -28.73 3.16
CA ILE A 7 29.20 -28.92 2.28
C ILE A 7 29.39 -27.96 1.09
N ASP A 8 29.39 -28.51 -0.12
CA ASP A 8 29.40 -27.69 -1.33
C ASP A 8 28.01 -27.08 -1.53
N VAL A 9 27.92 -25.74 -1.37
CA VAL A 9 26.71 -24.95 -1.54
C VAL A 9 26.66 -24.18 -2.86
N SER A 10 27.61 -24.40 -3.76
CA SER A 10 27.74 -23.68 -5.03
C SER A 10 26.52 -23.81 -5.96
N ARG A 11 25.72 -24.86 -5.77
CA ARG A 11 24.49 -25.13 -6.55
C ARG A 11 23.23 -24.61 -5.90
N LEU A 12 23.31 -24.04 -4.70
CA LEU A 12 22.13 -23.45 -4.06
C LEU A 12 21.79 -22.12 -4.73
N SER A 13 20.48 -21.89 -4.94
CA SER A 13 19.99 -20.60 -5.41
C SER A 13 20.39 -19.49 -4.43
N THR A 14 20.84 -18.36 -4.96
CA THR A 14 21.19 -17.16 -4.18
C THR A 14 19.99 -16.29 -3.85
N TYR A 15 18.80 -16.69 -4.24
CA TYR A 15 17.54 -16.01 -4.00
C TYR A 15 16.43 -17.04 -3.67
N ALA A 16 15.40 -16.57 -2.98
CA ALA A 16 14.23 -17.37 -2.62
C ALA A 16 13.00 -16.49 -2.56
N PHE A 17 11.81 -17.06 -2.77
CA PHE A 17 10.53 -16.39 -2.64
C PHE A 17 9.90 -16.64 -1.27
N GLY A 18 9.08 -15.67 -0.82
CA GLY A 18 8.32 -15.76 0.42
C GLY A 18 9.21 -15.90 1.66
N HIS A 19 8.71 -16.59 2.68
CA HIS A 19 9.36 -16.72 4.00
C HIS A 19 10.80 -17.27 4.00
N ARG A 20 11.28 -17.77 2.88
CA ARG A 20 12.68 -18.20 2.70
C ARG A 20 13.60 -17.06 2.33
N SER A 21 13.07 -15.91 1.92
CA SER A 21 13.81 -14.71 1.60
C SER A 21 14.02 -13.85 2.85
N LEU A 22 15.24 -13.31 3.02
CA LEU A 22 15.50 -12.31 4.05
C LEU A 22 14.71 -11.01 3.77
N MET A 23 14.56 -10.68 2.50
CA MET A 23 13.81 -9.49 2.07
C MET A 23 12.34 -9.59 2.47
N TRP A 24 11.71 -10.75 2.34
CA TRP A 24 10.34 -10.99 2.81
C TRP A 24 10.19 -10.67 4.31
N TRP A 25 11.12 -11.10 5.16
CA TRP A 25 11.08 -10.77 6.59
C TRP A 25 11.27 -9.27 6.85
N ALA A 26 12.08 -8.58 6.05
CA ALA A 26 12.23 -7.13 6.13
C ALA A 26 10.92 -6.42 5.74
N THR A 27 10.25 -6.84 4.67
CA THR A 27 8.96 -6.32 4.23
C THR A 27 7.87 -6.54 5.28
N ILE A 28 7.78 -7.74 5.87
CA ILE A 28 6.82 -8.02 6.95
C ILE A 28 7.12 -7.18 8.21
N GLY A 29 8.41 -6.99 8.55
CA GLY A 29 8.81 -6.10 9.65
C GLY A 29 8.37 -4.65 9.40
N MET A 30 8.55 -4.15 8.18
CA MET A 30 8.11 -2.81 7.76
C MET A 30 6.59 -2.69 7.84
N ILE A 31 5.84 -3.65 7.30
CA ILE A 31 4.37 -3.72 7.37
C ILE A 31 3.88 -3.69 8.83
N ALA A 32 4.54 -4.38 9.74
CA ALA A 32 4.17 -4.38 11.16
C ALA A 32 4.36 -2.99 11.81
N ILE A 33 5.46 -2.30 11.49
CA ILE A 33 5.73 -0.95 11.99
C ILE A 33 4.71 0.04 11.44
N GLU A 34 4.51 0.06 10.13
CA GLU A 34 3.62 1.00 9.45
C GLU A 34 2.15 0.72 9.78
N GLY A 35 1.76 -0.56 9.87
CA GLY A 35 0.43 -0.95 10.33
C GLY A 35 0.12 -0.47 11.74
N THR A 36 1.13 -0.45 12.63
CA THR A 36 1.01 0.13 13.97
C THR A 36 0.75 1.64 13.90
N VAL A 37 1.44 2.37 13.01
CA VAL A 37 1.22 3.81 12.82
C VAL A 37 -0.21 4.10 12.33
N PHE A 38 -0.72 3.33 11.36
CA PHE A 38 -2.12 3.44 10.92
C PHE A 38 -3.10 3.15 12.05
N ALA A 39 -2.87 2.10 12.82
CA ALA A 39 -3.72 1.75 13.96
C ALA A 39 -3.76 2.87 15.00
N ILE A 40 -2.62 3.46 15.35
CA ILE A 40 -2.54 4.60 16.29
C ILE A 40 -3.30 5.81 15.73
N ALA A 41 -3.17 6.12 14.45
CA ALA A 41 -3.88 7.24 13.84
C ALA A 41 -5.42 7.03 13.84
N ILE A 42 -5.88 5.80 13.60
CA ILE A 42 -7.31 5.46 13.69
C ILE A 42 -7.79 5.54 15.14
N VAL A 43 -7.03 5.04 16.10
CA VAL A 43 -7.36 5.18 17.53
C VAL A 43 -7.43 6.65 17.94
N ALA A 44 -6.50 7.48 17.47
CA ALA A 44 -6.53 8.93 17.72
C ALA A 44 -7.79 9.58 17.14
N TYR A 45 -8.28 9.16 15.97
CA TYR A 45 -9.55 9.61 15.43
C TYR A 45 -10.72 9.32 16.38
N PHE A 46 -10.84 8.10 16.89
CA PHE A 46 -11.90 7.73 17.81
C PHE A 46 -11.76 8.40 19.17
N TYR A 47 -10.54 8.62 19.66
CA TYR A 47 -10.26 9.37 20.88
C TYR A 47 -10.75 10.82 20.74
N LEU A 48 -10.38 11.52 19.66
CA LEU A 48 -10.81 12.90 19.42
C LEU A 48 -12.33 13.00 19.24
N ARG A 49 -12.95 12.03 18.60
CA ARG A 49 -14.40 11.92 18.48
C ARG A 49 -15.06 11.82 19.87
N GLY A 50 -14.52 10.99 20.75
CA GLY A 50 -15.06 10.81 22.12
C GLY A 50 -14.95 12.05 23.02
N LEU A 51 -14.12 13.03 22.63
CA LEU A 51 -13.98 14.33 23.32
C LEU A 51 -14.87 15.43 22.73
N SER A 52 -15.61 15.16 21.66
CA SER A 52 -16.41 16.16 20.93
C SER A 52 -17.88 15.89 21.07
N ASP A 53 -18.67 16.96 21.29
CA ASP A 53 -20.14 16.88 21.40
C ASP A 53 -20.82 16.58 20.04
N ALA A 54 -20.15 16.92 18.92
CA ALA A 54 -20.62 16.65 17.56
C ALA A 54 -19.44 16.23 16.67
N TRP A 55 -19.64 15.19 15.84
CA TRP A 55 -18.60 14.68 14.95
C TRP A 55 -19.17 14.16 13.61
N PRO A 56 -18.89 14.81 12.48
CA PRO A 56 -18.05 16.01 12.26
C PRO A 56 -18.64 17.27 12.93
N PRO A 57 -17.82 18.26 13.33
CA PRO A 57 -18.33 19.50 13.94
C PRO A 57 -19.25 20.31 13.01
N SER A 58 -19.13 20.15 11.69
CA SER A 58 -20.03 20.75 10.70
C SER A 58 -21.37 20.01 10.55
N GLY A 59 -21.53 18.84 11.17
CA GLY A 59 -22.70 17.97 11.05
C GLY A 59 -22.81 17.22 9.70
N ALA A 60 -22.07 17.63 8.67
CA ALA A 60 -22.11 16.98 7.35
C ALA A 60 -20.93 16.02 7.17
N PRO A 61 -21.16 14.71 6.87
CA PRO A 61 -20.11 13.76 6.57
C PRO A 61 -19.45 14.09 5.22
N PRO A 62 -18.16 13.66 4.98
CA PRO A 62 -17.46 13.87 3.71
C PRO A 62 -18.21 13.22 2.54
N ASP A 63 -18.10 13.79 1.31
CA ASP A 63 -18.67 13.19 0.11
C ASP A 63 -18.06 11.81 -0.16
N LEU A 64 -18.90 10.84 -0.55
CA LEU A 64 -18.48 9.47 -0.84
C LEU A 64 -17.84 9.30 -2.21
N LEU A 65 -18.08 10.22 -3.14
CA LEU A 65 -17.80 9.99 -4.57
C LEU A 65 -16.34 9.60 -4.81
N PHE A 66 -15.41 10.50 -4.49
CA PHE A 66 -14.00 10.25 -4.78
C PHE A 66 -13.38 9.19 -3.88
N GLY A 67 -13.76 9.13 -2.60
CA GLY A 67 -13.31 8.08 -1.69
C GLY A 67 -13.75 6.68 -2.16
N THR A 68 -14.97 6.55 -2.66
CA THR A 68 -15.49 5.28 -3.20
C THR A 68 -14.82 4.92 -4.53
N ILE A 69 -14.64 5.88 -5.44
CA ILE A 69 -13.92 5.66 -6.71
C ILE A 69 -12.50 5.17 -6.41
N ASN A 70 -11.79 5.83 -5.48
CA ASN A 70 -10.46 5.41 -5.04
C ASN A 70 -10.46 3.99 -4.47
N THR A 71 -11.45 3.65 -3.65
CA THR A 71 -11.58 2.30 -3.09
C THR A 71 -11.74 1.27 -4.21
N VAL A 72 -12.57 1.54 -5.21
CA VAL A 72 -12.77 0.63 -6.35
C VAL A 72 -11.49 0.47 -7.17
N ILE A 73 -10.80 1.57 -7.50
CA ILE A 73 -9.53 1.52 -8.25
C ILE A 73 -8.48 0.73 -7.47
N LEU A 74 -8.36 0.98 -6.16
CA LEU A 74 -7.36 0.33 -5.32
C LEU A 74 -7.62 -1.18 -5.19
N LEU A 75 -8.86 -1.59 -4.98
CA LEU A 75 -9.24 -3.01 -4.97
C LEU A 75 -9.02 -3.66 -6.33
N ALA A 76 -9.39 -2.99 -7.42
CA ALA A 76 -9.18 -3.48 -8.78
C ALA A 76 -7.69 -3.65 -9.10
N SER A 77 -6.82 -2.78 -8.58
CA SER A 77 -5.35 -2.87 -8.77
C SER A 77 -4.74 -4.11 -8.13
N GLY A 78 -5.40 -4.71 -7.16
CA GLY A 78 -5.01 -6.00 -6.59
C GLY A 78 -5.00 -7.14 -7.60
N ILE A 79 -5.82 -7.07 -8.65
CA ILE A 79 -5.89 -8.10 -9.71
C ILE A 79 -4.57 -8.15 -10.51
N PRO A 80 -4.12 -7.08 -11.19
CA PRO A 80 -2.85 -7.09 -11.91
C PRO A 80 -1.66 -7.31 -10.97
N ASN A 81 -1.70 -6.82 -9.74
CA ASN A 81 -0.68 -7.03 -8.73
C ASN A 81 -0.52 -8.53 -8.40
N HIS A 82 -1.62 -9.25 -8.19
CA HIS A 82 -1.60 -10.69 -7.97
C HIS A 82 -0.99 -11.45 -9.17
N PHE A 83 -1.35 -11.06 -10.39
CA PHE A 83 -0.78 -11.69 -11.58
C PHE A 83 0.69 -11.31 -11.80
N ALA A 84 1.13 -10.11 -11.41
CA ALA A 84 2.55 -9.72 -11.42
C ALA A 84 3.37 -10.61 -10.48
N ALA A 85 2.91 -10.82 -9.24
CA ALA A 85 3.55 -11.72 -8.28
C ALA A 85 3.66 -13.15 -8.80
N ARG A 86 2.57 -13.72 -9.34
CA ARG A 86 2.57 -15.06 -9.92
C ARG A 86 3.48 -15.21 -11.13
N ALA A 87 3.52 -14.18 -11.99
CA ALA A 87 4.41 -14.15 -13.12
C ALA A 87 5.88 -14.05 -12.68
N ALA A 88 6.17 -13.34 -11.59
CA ALA A 88 7.48 -13.24 -10.98
C ALA A 88 7.95 -14.61 -10.42
N GLU A 89 7.10 -15.33 -9.68
CA GLU A 89 7.41 -16.66 -9.18
C GLU A 89 7.73 -17.68 -10.29
N SER A 90 7.10 -17.54 -11.46
CA SER A 90 7.36 -18.35 -12.64
C SER A 90 8.48 -17.80 -13.54
N GLU A 91 9.12 -16.69 -13.15
CA GLU A 91 10.16 -15.97 -13.89
C GLU A 91 9.73 -15.63 -15.35
N ASN A 92 8.42 -15.43 -15.57
CA ASN A 92 7.87 -15.10 -16.89
C ASN A 92 7.96 -13.59 -17.14
N LEU A 93 9.08 -13.17 -17.72
CA LEU A 93 9.41 -11.78 -17.96
C LEU A 93 8.34 -11.00 -18.76
N ARG A 94 7.75 -11.61 -19.78
CA ARG A 94 6.74 -10.93 -20.61
C ARG A 94 5.49 -10.61 -19.79
N SER A 95 5.04 -11.56 -19.01
CA SER A 95 3.87 -11.38 -18.13
C SER A 95 4.16 -10.39 -17.01
N VAL A 96 5.33 -10.44 -16.38
CA VAL A 96 5.75 -9.47 -15.35
C VAL A 96 5.71 -8.05 -15.92
N ARG A 97 6.32 -7.80 -17.07
CA ARG A 97 6.31 -6.48 -17.72
C ARG A 97 4.89 -5.97 -17.98
N LEU A 98 4.02 -6.82 -18.51
CA LEU A 98 2.64 -6.45 -18.80
C LEU A 98 1.90 -6.05 -17.52
N TRP A 99 1.95 -6.89 -16.48
CA TRP A 99 1.20 -6.66 -15.27
C TRP A 99 1.75 -5.48 -14.45
N MET A 100 3.07 -5.29 -14.41
CA MET A 100 3.67 -4.12 -13.75
C MET A 100 3.30 -2.80 -14.43
N VAL A 101 3.29 -2.75 -15.76
CA VAL A 101 2.79 -1.55 -16.49
C VAL A 101 1.31 -1.31 -16.16
N THR A 102 0.50 -2.37 -16.06
CA THR A 102 -0.91 -2.23 -15.68
C THR A 102 -1.05 -1.70 -14.25
N CYS A 103 -0.23 -2.16 -13.30
CA CYS A 103 -0.19 -1.62 -11.94
C CYS A 103 0.17 -0.13 -11.93
N LEU A 104 1.17 0.30 -12.73
CA LEU A 104 1.53 1.71 -12.85
C LEU A 104 0.38 2.57 -13.38
N VAL A 105 -0.33 2.12 -14.41
CA VAL A 105 -1.46 2.87 -14.97
C VAL A 105 -2.58 3.04 -13.92
N LEU A 106 -2.92 1.98 -13.20
CA LEU A 106 -3.94 2.05 -12.14
C LEU A 106 -3.45 2.87 -10.94
N GLY A 107 -2.18 2.75 -10.57
CA GLY A 107 -1.56 3.56 -9.52
C GLY A 107 -1.59 5.05 -9.86
N LEU A 108 -1.29 5.43 -11.11
CA LEU A 108 -1.39 6.81 -11.57
C LEU A 108 -2.84 7.31 -11.55
N ALA A 109 -3.79 6.50 -12.02
CA ALA A 109 -5.21 6.84 -11.98
C ALA A 109 -5.68 7.07 -10.53
N PHE A 110 -5.26 6.21 -9.60
CA PHE A 110 -5.53 6.38 -8.19
C PHE A 110 -4.97 7.72 -7.66
N GLN A 111 -3.72 8.07 -7.96
CA GLN A 111 -3.10 9.33 -7.50
C GLN A 111 -3.85 10.56 -7.99
N VAL A 112 -4.31 10.55 -9.26
CA VAL A 112 -5.11 11.64 -9.81
C VAL A 112 -6.43 11.79 -9.05
N VAL A 113 -7.17 10.70 -8.83
CA VAL A 113 -8.43 10.73 -8.08
C VAL A 113 -8.19 11.11 -6.61
N ARG A 114 -7.07 10.71 -6.01
CA ARG A 114 -6.67 11.12 -4.66
C ARG A 114 -6.46 12.63 -4.56
N ALA A 115 -5.82 13.24 -5.54
CA ALA A 115 -5.67 14.69 -5.56
C ALA A 115 -7.02 15.41 -5.62
N LEU A 116 -7.98 14.89 -6.40
CA LEU A 116 -9.35 15.42 -6.45
C LEU A 116 -10.07 15.21 -5.11
N GLU A 117 -9.92 14.06 -4.47
CA GLU A 117 -10.51 13.76 -3.15
C GLU A 117 -10.11 14.79 -2.10
N PHE A 118 -8.82 15.18 -2.05
CA PHE A 118 -8.36 16.21 -1.13
C PHE A 118 -9.06 17.57 -1.34
N THR A 119 -9.44 17.90 -2.56
CA THR A 119 -10.12 19.16 -2.87
C THR A 119 -11.62 19.17 -2.52
N THR A 120 -12.21 18.00 -2.33
CA THR A 120 -13.66 17.83 -2.08
C THR A 120 -13.98 17.44 -0.65
N LEU A 121 -12.99 17.40 0.25
CA LEU A 121 -13.22 17.13 1.66
C LEU A 121 -14.08 18.25 2.27
N ASN A 122 -14.99 17.86 3.17
CA ASN A 122 -15.90 18.77 3.89
C ASN A 122 -15.22 19.63 4.97
N THR A 123 -13.90 19.53 5.11
CA THR A 123 -13.12 20.21 6.15
C THR A 123 -11.74 20.59 5.60
N HIS A 124 -11.03 21.43 6.36
CA HIS A 124 -9.64 21.79 6.11
C HIS A 124 -8.77 21.36 7.31
N TRP A 125 -7.51 21.00 7.05
CA TRP A 125 -6.61 20.49 8.09
C TRP A 125 -6.36 21.46 9.27
N THR A 126 -6.53 22.78 9.05
CA THR A 126 -6.39 23.83 10.08
C THR A 126 -7.69 24.21 10.76
N ALA A 127 -8.83 23.68 10.35
CA ALA A 127 -10.13 24.14 10.82
C ALA A 127 -10.42 23.68 12.25
N ASN A 128 -10.13 22.43 12.56
CA ASN A 128 -10.42 21.81 13.88
C ASN A 128 -9.72 20.44 13.98
N ALA A 129 -9.86 19.79 15.14
CA ALA A 129 -9.26 18.46 15.39
C ALA A 129 -9.76 17.37 14.42
N TYR A 130 -11.04 17.43 14.01
CA TYR A 130 -11.59 16.54 12.98
C TYR A 130 -10.86 16.70 11.64
N GLY A 131 -10.73 17.95 11.16
CA GLY A 131 -10.01 18.23 9.92
C GLY A 131 -8.56 17.75 9.97
N SER A 132 -7.87 18.04 11.07
CA SER A 132 -6.49 17.61 11.26
C SER A 132 -6.31 16.10 11.19
N ILE A 133 -7.15 15.31 11.88
CA ILE A 133 -7.01 13.85 11.89
C ILE A 133 -7.44 13.20 10.57
N VAL A 134 -8.47 13.72 9.90
CA VAL A 134 -8.90 13.24 8.57
C VAL A 134 -7.78 13.48 7.55
N PHE A 135 -7.22 14.68 7.50
CA PHE A 135 -6.08 14.98 6.62
C PHE A 135 -4.84 14.16 6.97
N ALA A 136 -4.56 13.94 8.26
CA ALA A 136 -3.43 13.11 8.69
C ALA A 136 -3.58 11.66 8.21
N LEU A 137 -4.75 11.04 8.35
CA LEU A 137 -5.03 9.67 7.87
C LEU A 137 -4.89 9.57 6.34
N LEU A 138 -5.49 10.51 5.60
CA LEU A 138 -5.40 10.54 4.13
C LEU A 138 -3.97 10.81 3.66
N ALA A 139 -3.26 11.77 4.27
CA ALA A 139 -1.89 12.09 3.90
C ALA A 139 -0.94 10.94 4.21
N LEU A 140 -1.08 10.30 5.37
CA LEU A 140 -0.30 9.13 5.75
C LEU A 140 -0.46 8.01 4.72
N HIS A 141 -1.69 7.65 4.37
CA HIS A 141 -1.95 6.63 3.36
C HIS A 141 -1.46 7.05 1.97
N THR A 142 -1.62 8.32 1.60
CA THR A 142 -1.15 8.84 0.31
C THR A 142 0.37 8.81 0.20
N THR A 143 1.09 9.08 1.29
CA THR A 143 2.55 8.97 1.32
C THR A 143 3.00 7.54 1.03
N HIS A 144 2.38 6.53 1.66
CA HIS A 144 2.67 5.12 1.39
C HIS A 144 2.38 4.72 -0.06
N LEU A 145 1.27 5.21 -0.62
CA LEU A 145 0.93 4.99 -2.03
C LEU A 145 1.91 5.63 -3.00
N ILE A 146 2.40 6.83 -2.70
CA ILE A 146 3.40 7.51 -3.55
C ILE A 146 4.72 6.77 -3.51
N THR A 147 5.19 6.38 -2.33
CA THR A 147 6.45 5.64 -2.18
C THR A 147 6.41 4.30 -2.87
N ASP A 148 5.33 3.53 -2.71
CA ASP A 148 5.15 2.25 -3.37
C ASP A 148 4.96 2.39 -4.89
N PHE A 149 4.25 3.43 -5.35
CA PHE A 149 4.15 3.76 -6.77
C PHE A 149 5.52 4.05 -7.39
N ILE A 150 6.37 4.80 -6.70
CA ILE A 150 7.75 5.10 -7.15
C ILE A 150 8.56 3.80 -7.21
N ASP A 151 8.46 2.94 -6.20
CA ASP A 151 9.15 1.65 -6.18
C ASP A 151 8.70 0.76 -7.35
N THR A 152 7.39 0.63 -7.56
CA THR A 152 6.81 -0.08 -8.71
C THR A 152 7.29 0.49 -10.05
N ALA A 153 7.42 1.83 -10.16
CA ALA A 153 7.93 2.47 -11.38
C ALA A 153 9.40 2.13 -11.61
N VAL A 154 10.24 2.22 -10.58
CA VAL A 154 11.66 1.86 -10.65
C VAL A 154 11.82 0.39 -11.02
N LEU A 155 11.10 -0.52 -10.36
CA LEU A 155 11.14 -1.94 -10.67
C LEU A 155 10.67 -2.23 -12.11
N THR A 156 9.62 -1.55 -12.57
CA THR A 156 9.16 -1.68 -13.96
C THR A 156 10.27 -1.28 -14.94
N VAL A 157 10.90 -0.12 -14.74
CA VAL A 157 12.03 0.31 -15.60
C VAL A 157 13.15 -0.72 -15.57
N LEU A 158 13.52 -1.23 -14.40
CA LEU A 158 14.58 -2.25 -14.25
C LEU A 158 14.22 -3.57 -14.94
N MET A 159 12.96 -3.96 -15.00
CA MET A 159 12.50 -5.14 -15.74
C MET A 159 12.61 -4.97 -17.25
N PHE A 160 12.66 -3.73 -17.76
CA PHE A 160 12.88 -3.45 -19.19
C PHE A 160 14.34 -3.23 -19.57
N THR A 161 15.17 -2.66 -18.67
CA THR A 161 16.51 -2.15 -18.96
C THR A 161 17.64 -2.83 -18.18
N GLY A 162 17.32 -3.43 -17.03
CA GLY A 162 18.34 -3.97 -16.12
C GLY A 162 18.80 -5.39 -16.43
N PRO A 163 19.89 -5.82 -15.76
CA PRO A 163 20.28 -7.22 -15.79
C PRO A 163 19.21 -8.06 -15.11
N LEU A 164 18.66 -9.03 -15.84
CA LEU A 164 17.61 -9.92 -15.37
C LEU A 164 18.25 -11.12 -14.69
N ASN A 165 18.19 -11.14 -13.39
CA ASN A 165 18.55 -12.29 -12.56
C ASN A 165 17.35 -12.64 -11.67
N GLY A 166 17.34 -13.83 -11.08
CA GLY A 166 16.23 -14.29 -10.26
C GLY A 166 15.89 -13.36 -9.08
N ARG A 167 16.85 -12.58 -8.57
CA ARG A 167 16.60 -11.58 -7.51
C ARG A 167 15.62 -10.51 -7.95
N ARG A 168 15.63 -10.08 -9.20
CA ARG A 168 14.67 -9.07 -9.70
C ARG A 168 13.24 -9.55 -9.67
N PHE A 169 13.01 -10.83 -9.90
CA PHE A 169 11.69 -11.41 -9.78
C PHE A 169 11.23 -11.48 -8.31
N VAL A 170 12.16 -11.72 -7.38
CA VAL A 170 11.88 -11.65 -5.94
C VAL A 170 11.50 -10.21 -5.55
N ASP A 171 12.22 -9.19 -6.02
CA ASP A 171 11.89 -7.79 -5.75
C ASP A 171 10.45 -7.45 -6.20
N VAL A 172 10.02 -7.94 -7.36
CA VAL A 172 8.62 -7.77 -7.84
C VAL A 172 7.60 -8.47 -6.94
N ASN A 173 7.93 -9.65 -6.44
CA ASN A 173 7.05 -10.38 -5.54
C ASN A 173 6.90 -9.66 -4.18
N GLU A 174 7.99 -9.15 -3.62
CA GLU A 174 8.00 -8.39 -2.36
C GLU A 174 7.25 -7.04 -2.49
N ASN A 175 7.44 -6.34 -3.61
CA ASN A 175 6.66 -5.13 -3.91
C ASN A 175 5.15 -5.44 -3.99
N ALA A 176 4.78 -6.58 -4.58
CA ALA A 176 3.39 -7.01 -4.64
C ALA A 176 2.81 -7.32 -3.25
N ASP A 177 3.57 -7.90 -2.34
CA ASP A 177 3.15 -8.15 -0.96
C ASP A 177 2.93 -6.83 -0.21
N TYR A 178 3.81 -5.85 -0.39
CA TYR A 178 3.66 -4.53 0.22
C TYR A 178 2.43 -3.78 -0.33
N TRP A 179 2.16 -3.86 -1.63
CA TRP A 179 0.94 -3.30 -2.23
C TRP A 179 -0.33 -3.82 -1.57
N TRP A 180 -0.39 -5.12 -1.28
CA TRP A 180 -1.53 -5.70 -0.55
C TRP A 180 -1.72 -5.12 0.85
N PHE A 181 -0.63 -4.80 1.53
CA PHE A 181 -0.70 -4.08 2.80
C PHE A 181 -1.31 -2.68 2.63
N VAL A 182 -0.87 -1.93 1.63
CA VAL A 182 -1.40 -0.58 1.36
C VAL A 182 -2.89 -0.63 1.02
N VAL A 183 -3.33 -1.61 0.21
CA VAL A 183 -4.75 -1.86 -0.08
C VAL A 183 -5.52 -2.20 1.19
N ALA A 184 -5.01 -3.09 2.03
CA ALA A 184 -5.67 -3.51 3.26
C ALA A 184 -5.77 -2.36 4.29
N ALA A 185 -4.73 -1.52 4.41
CA ALA A 185 -4.72 -0.36 5.29
C ALA A 185 -5.77 0.69 4.89
N TRP A 186 -6.11 0.80 3.61
CA TRP A 186 -7.15 1.71 3.15
C TRP A 186 -8.55 1.38 3.66
N LEU A 187 -8.89 0.12 3.77
CA LEU A 187 -10.26 -0.28 4.16
C LEU A 187 -10.69 0.26 5.52
N PRO A 188 -9.92 0.10 6.62
CA PRO A 188 -10.26 0.71 7.90
C PRO A 188 -10.20 2.25 7.88
N ILE A 189 -9.32 2.86 7.08
CA ILE A 189 -9.26 4.32 6.92
C ILE A 189 -10.54 4.82 6.22
N TYR A 190 -10.93 4.20 5.11
CA TYR A 190 -12.16 4.53 4.40
C TYR A 190 -13.39 4.38 5.31
N PHE A 191 -13.48 3.28 6.04
CA PHE A 191 -14.53 3.07 7.02
C PHE A 191 -14.58 4.20 8.05
N THR A 192 -13.43 4.55 8.63
CA THR A 192 -13.29 5.56 9.68
C THR A 192 -13.70 6.95 9.20
N ILE A 193 -13.22 7.38 8.02
CA ILE A 193 -13.45 8.73 7.50
C ILE A 193 -14.85 8.88 6.91
N TYR A 194 -15.29 7.89 6.13
CA TYR A 194 -16.49 8.03 5.30
C TYR A 194 -17.74 7.37 5.88
N LEU A 195 -17.60 6.23 6.55
CA LEU A 195 -18.76 5.47 7.01
C LEU A 195 -19.09 5.75 8.48
N VAL A 196 -18.10 5.86 9.35
CA VAL A 196 -18.34 6.14 10.78
C VAL A 196 -19.19 7.40 11.00
N PRO A 197 -18.93 8.56 10.38
CA PRO A 197 -19.77 9.74 10.58
C PRO A 197 -21.22 9.62 10.09
N ARG A 198 -21.49 8.61 9.23
CA ARG A 198 -22.83 8.36 8.68
C ARG A 198 -23.65 7.40 9.53
N PHE A 199 -23.00 6.37 10.06
CA PHE A 199 -23.69 5.34 10.84
C PHE A 199 -23.69 5.62 12.33
N PHE A 200 -22.75 6.44 12.78
CA PHE A 200 -22.56 6.79 14.19
C PHE A 200 -22.34 8.30 14.31
N PRO A 201 -23.38 9.12 14.05
CA PRO A 201 -23.26 10.58 14.10
C PRO A 201 -22.95 11.13 15.48
#